data_7656137060bf484d225f34108af23738
#
_entry.id   7656137060bf484d225f34108af23738
#
_cell.length_a   1.000
_cell.length_b   1.000
_cell.length_c   1.000
_cell.angle_alpha   90.00
_cell.angle_beta   90.00
_cell.angle_gamma   90.00
#
_symmetry.space_group_name_H-M   'P 1'
#
loop_
_entity.id
_entity.type
_entity.pdbx_description
1 polymer ?
#
loop_
_entity_poly.entity_id
_entity_poly.type
_entity_poly.pdbx_seq_one_letter_code
_entity_poly.pdbx_strand_id
1 'polypeptide(L)'
;MTEKTERFKYIVYQLSRHAPFTAAGAVTGIILMVILVFSHATTELSNALFYTLHPIHVVLSALATTAMYRQHGKGKLWLVILIGYTGSIGIATLSDAVIPYLGGSLLNIQMEFHVPFIETSKMPFIGIEKWMVVNFAALIGIAIGYWKPTTRFPHAGHVLLSTWASLFNFTAFGVANWVPLLHFIFLF
;
A
#
# COMPACT_ATOMS: atom_id res chain seq x y z
N MET A 1 -11.33 16.62 31.39
CA MET A 1 -11.14 15.52 30.40
C MET A 1 -9.65 15.27 30.29
N THR A 2 -9.17 14.03 30.41
CA THR A 2 -7.73 13.76 30.40
C THR A 2 -7.18 13.84 28.96
N GLU A 3 -5.94 14.30 28.81
CA GLU A 3 -5.23 14.36 27.49
C GLU A 3 -5.31 13.04 26.72
N LYS A 4 -5.31 11.91 27.42
CA LYS A 4 -5.52 10.56 26.82
C LYS A 4 -6.87 10.42 26.12
N THR A 5 -7.94 10.97 26.68
CA THR A 5 -9.29 10.89 26.10
C THR A 5 -9.40 11.68 24.80
N GLU A 6 -8.74 12.83 24.72
CA GLU A 6 -8.74 13.64 23.48
C GLU A 6 -7.89 12.97 22.39
N ARG A 7 -6.74 12.39 22.74
CA ARG A 7 -5.93 11.61 21.78
C ARG A 7 -6.69 10.42 21.25
N PHE A 8 -7.39 9.67 22.09
CA PHE A 8 -8.20 8.54 21.68
C PHE A 8 -9.32 8.94 20.73
N LYS A 9 -10.08 10.00 21.04
CA LYS A 9 -11.10 10.54 20.15
C LYS A 9 -10.55 10.95 18.79
N TYR A 10 -9.38 11.60 18.78
CA TYR A 10 -8.71 11.97 17.54
C TYR A 10 -8.33 10.74 16.68
N ILE A 11 -7.79 9.68 17.31
CA ILE A 11 -7.47 8.43 16.62
C ILE A 11 -8.73 7.80 16.03
N VAL A 12 -9.81 7.66 16.82
CA VAL A 12 -11.08 7.10 16.35
C VAL A 12 -11.66 7.94 15.20
N TYR A 13 -11.61 9.26 15.30
CA TYR A 13 -12.03 10.16 14.23
C TYR A 13 -11.23 9.96 12.94
N GLN A 14 -9.91 9.84 13.02
CA GLN A 14 -9.07 9.57 11.85
C GLN A 14 -9.37 8.20 11.24
N LEU A 15 -9.49 7.14 12.07
CA LEU A 15 -9.85 5.81 11.60
C LEU A 15 -11.23 5.79 10.90
N SER A 16 -12.22 6.46 11.46
CA SER A 16 -13.56 6.52 10.85
C SER A 16 -13.55 7.21 9.48
N ARG A 17 -12.64 8.13 9.24
CA ARG A 17 -12.46 8.78 7.94
C ARG A 17 -11.79 7.88 6.90
N HIS A 18 -11.00 6.90 7.32
CA HIS A 18 -10.37 5.92 6.43
C HIS A 18 -11.34 4.80 6.04
N ALA A 19 -12.23 4.38 6.97
CA ALA A 19 -13.12 3.24 6.80
C ALA A 19 -13.87 3.20 5.45
N PRO A 20 -14.50 4.30 4.97
CA PRO A 20 -15.20 4.26 3.69
C PRO A 20 -14.28 4.03 2.49
N PHE A 21 -13.06 4.57 2.51
CA PHE A 21 -12.09 4.36 1.43
C PHE A 21 -11.50 2.95 1.46
N THR A 22 -11.24 2.40 2.65
CA THR A 22 -10.82 1.01 2.83
C THR A 22 -11.92 0.05 2.34
N ALA A 23 -13.17 0.28 2.72
CA ALA A 23 -14.29 -0.53 2.28
C ALA A 23 -14.48 -0.46 0.75
N ALA A 24 -14.45 0.75 0.17
CA ALA A 24 -14.52 0.92 -1.28
C ALA A 24 -13.33 0.25 -1.99
N GLY A 25 -12.12 0.37 -1.43
CA GLY A 25 -10.92 -0.29 -1.93
C GLY A 25 -11.04 -1.82 -1.88
N ALA A 26 -11.53 -2.36 -0.78
CA ALA A 26 -11.74 -3.80 -0.62
C ALA A 26 -12.76 -4.33 -1.64
N VAL A 27 -13.95 -3.71 -1.72
CA VAL A 27 -14.99 -4.14 -2.65
C VAL A 27 -14.52 -4.06 -4.11
N THR A 28 -13.97 -2.92 -4.52
CA THR A 28 -13.50 -2.73 -5.90
C THR A 28 -12.28 -3.60 -6.21
N GLY A 29 -11.37 -3.78 -5.26
CA GLY A 29 -10.21 -4.65 -5.41
C GLY A 29 -10.58 -6.12 -5.53
N ILE A 30 -11.55 -6.61 -4.74
CA ILE A 30 -12.09 -7.97 -4.87
C ILE A 30 -12.73 -8.16 -6.24
N ILE A 31 -13.53 -7.20 -6.71
CA ILE A 31 -14.14 -7.26 -8.05
C ILE A 31 -13.07 -7.37 -9.13
N LEU A 32 -12.02 -6.53 -9.07
CA LEU A 32 -10.91 -6.57 -10.02
C LEU A 32 -10.16 -7.90 -9.94
N MET A 33 -9.91 -8.42 -8.75
CA MET A 33 -9.26 -9.71 -8.54
C MET A 33 -10.10 -10.85 -9.15
N VAL A 34 -11.42 -10.85 -8.92
CA VAL A 34 -12.35 -11.82 -9.52
C VAL A 34 -12.30 -11.75 -11.05
N ILE A 35 -12.32 -10.54 -11.62
CA ILE A 35 -12.20 -10.36 -13.08
C ILE A 35 -10.89 -10.94 -13.60
N LEU A 36 -9.75 -10.68 -12.93
CA LEU A 36 -8.45 -11.23 -13.32
C LEU A 36 -8.43 -12.76 -13.28
N VAL A 37 -9.02 -13.35 -12.23
CA VAL A 37 -9.13 -14.81 -12.10
C VAL A 37 -9.96 -15.40 -13.24
N PHE A 38 -11.16 -14.91 -13.47
CA PHE A 38 -12.04 -15.44 -14.52
C PHE A 38 -11.56 -15.16 -15.95
N SER A 39 -10.79 -14.09 -16.16
CA SER A 39 -10.14 -13.83 -17.44
C SER A 39 -8.85 -14.62 -17.66
N HIS A 40 -8.49 -15.52 -16.73
CA HIS A 40 -7.23 -16.26 -16.77
C HIS A 40 -6.00 -15.36 -16.97
N ALA A 41 -6.01 -14.19 -16.30
CA ALA A 41 -4.92 -13.24 -16.37
C ALA A 41 -3.60 -13.89 -15.91
N THR A 42 -2.53 -13.58 -16.63
CA THR A 42 -1.21 -14.15 -16.32
C THR A 42 -0.64 -13.59 -15.03
N THR A 43 0.21 -14.36 -14.37
CA THR A 43 1.01 -13.90 -13.23
C THR A 43 1.83 -12.65 -13.58
N GLU A 44 2.29 -12.54 -14.82
CA GLU A 44 3.02 -11.36 -15.31
C GLU A 44 2.17 -10.10 -15.29
N LEU A 45 0.89 -10.17 -15.71
CA LEU A 45 -0.02 -9.04 -15.65
C LEU A 45 -0.29 -8.63 -14.19
N SER A 46 -0.53 -9.60 -13.30
CA SER A 46 -0.74 -9.34 -11.87
C SER A 46 0.49 -8.69 -11.23
N ASN A 47 1.68 -9.17 -11.59
CA ASN A 47 2.97 -8.62 -11.15
C ASN A 47 3.15 -7.19 -11.67
N ALA A 48 2.83 -6.93 -12.93
CA ALA A 48 2.87 -5.59 -13.52
C ALA A 48 1.91 -4.61 -12.83
N LEU A 49 0.69 -5.05 -12.51
CA LEU A 49 -0.30 -4.25 -11.78
C LEU A 49 0.19 -3.95 -10.36
N PHE A 50 0.71 -4.95 -9.65
CA PHE A 50 1.28 -4.75 -8.32
C PHE A 50 2.41 -3.71 -8.34
N TYR A 51 3.41 -3.89 -9.20
CA TYR A 51 4.55 -2.98 -9.29
C TYR A 51 4.23 -1.64 -9.96
N THR A 52 3.04 -1.43 -10.47
CA THR A 52 2.52 -0.11 -10.86
C THR A 52 1.81 0.56 -9.67
N LEU A 53 0.93 -0.14 -9.00
CA LEU A 53 0.10 0.41 -7.92
C LEU A 53 0.91 0.66 -6.64
N HIS A 54 1.82 -0.26 -6.29
CA HIS A 54 2.62 -0.15 -5.07
C HIS A 54 3.50 1.12 -5.03
N PRO A 55 4.29 1.48 -6.06
CA PRO A 55 5.03 2.75 -6.06
C PRO A 55 4.12 3.98 -6.01
N ILE A 56 2.96 3.98 -6.68
CA ILE A 56 2.00 5.09 -6.62
C ILE A 56 1.43 5.21 -5.21
N HIS A 57 1.11 4.09 -4.55
CA HIS A 57 0.74 4.06 -3.14
C HIS A 57 1.83 4.68 -2.26
N VAL A 58 3.10 4.30 -2.47
CA VAL A 58 4.24 4.84 -1.71
C VAL A 58 4.37 6.35 -1.90
N VAL A 59 4.22 6.89 -3.12
CA VAL A 59 4.21 8.35 -3.36
C VAL A 59 3.13 9.03 -2.52
N LEU A 60 1.89 8.55 -2.57
CA LEU A 60 0.78 9.17 -1.86
C LEU A 60 0.89 9.03 -0.35
N SER A 61 1.39 7.88 0.13
CA SER A 61 1.66 7.65 1.55
C SER A 61 2.75 8.58 2.08
N ALA A 62 3.86 8.71 1.34
CA ALA A 62 4.95 9.61 1.68
C ALA A 62 4.51 11.08 1.68
N LEU A 63 3.72 11.48 0.69
CA LEU A 63 3.14 12.81 0.60
C LEU A 63 2.23 13.09 1.80
N ALA A 64 1.29 12.18 2.10
CA ALA A 64 0.35 12.33 3.22
C ALA A 64 1.08 12.41 4.57
N THR A 65 2.01 11.50 4.82
CA THR A 65 2.81 11.44 6.06
C THR A 65 3.63 12.72 6.24
N THR A 66 4.32 13.14 5.18
CA THR A 66 5.14 14.37 5.19
C THR A 66 4.29 15.60 5.40
N ALA A 67 3.15 15.72 4.69
CA ALA A 67 2.25 16.84 4.81
C ALA A 67 1.64 16.93 6.21
N MET A 68 1.22 15.81 6.80
CA MET A 68 0.71 15.78 8.18
C MET A 68 1.76 16.23 9.17
N TYR A 69 2.99 15.74 9.06
CA TYR A 69 4.08 16.14 9.94
C TYR A 69 4.39 17.64 9.80
N ARG A 70 4.41 18.16 8.57
CA ARG A 70 4.63 19.59 8.28
C ARG A 70 3.54 20.50 8.85
N GLN A 71 2.29 20.08 8.83
CA GLN A 71 1.16 20.85 9.37
C GLN A 71 1.18 20.95 10.90
N HIS A 72 1.73 19.95 11.60
CA HIS A 72 1.71 19.88 13.05
C HIS A 72 3.05 20.22 13.72
N GLY A 73 4.12 20.37 12.94
CA GLY A 73 5.47 20.57 13.49
C GLY A 73 6.33 21.55 12.70
N LYS A 74 7.19 22.29 13.41
CA LYS A 74 8.31 23.07 12.84
C LYS A 74 9.55 22.16 12.70
N GLY A 75 9.39 20.96 12.14
CA GLY A 75 10.44 19.95 12.08
C GLY A 75 11.63 20.37 11.21
N LYS A 76 12.83 19.98 11.63
CA LYS A 76 14.02 20.07 10.80
C LYS A 76 13.84 19.22 9.54
N LEU A 77 14.39 19.63 8.41
CA LEU A 77 14.25 18.95 7.13
C LEU A 77 14.61 17.44 7.21
N TRP A 78 15.68 17.11 7.92
CA TRP A 78 16.08 15.71 8.08
C TRP A 78 15.03 14.85 8.81
N LEU A 79 14.30 15.42 9.80
CA LEU A 79 13.20 14.74 10.47
C LEU A 79 12.00 14.55 9.54
N VAL A 80 11.72 15.53 8.68
CA VAL A 80 10.66 15.42 7.66
C VAL A 80 10.97 14.25 6.71
N ILE A 81 12.22 14.17 6.25
CA ILE A 81 12.67 13.07 5.37
C ILE A 81 12.60 11.73 6.11
N LEU A 82 13.13 11.66 7.32
CA LEU A 82 13.13 10.44 8.12
C LEU A 82 11.70 9.92 8.35
N ILE A 83 10.80 10.76 8.82
CA ILE A 83 9.40 10.39 9.12
C ILE A 83 8.63 10.06 7.85
N GLY A 84 8.78 10.88 6.81
CA GLY A 84 8.14 10.65 5.51
C GLY A 84 8.60 9.34 4.87
N TYR A 85 9.88 9.06 4.90
CA TYR A 85 10.46 7.84 4.31
C TYR A 85 10.11 6.60 5.14
N THR A 86 10.43 6.57 6.44
CA THR A 86 10.19 5.39 7.27
C THR A 86 8.69 5.11 7.43
N GLY A 87 7.87 6.16 7.55
CA GLY A 87 6.41 6.02 7.63
C GLY A 87 5.83 5.43 6.35
N SER A 88 6.19 5.97 5.18
CA SER A 88 5.63 5.49 3.91
C SER A 88 6.14 4.09 3.53
N ILE A 89 7.44 3.86 3.55
CA ILE A 89 8.04 2.55 3.21
C ILE A 89 7.61 1.49 4.22
N GLY A 90 7.63 1.81 5.53
CA GLY A 90 7.22 0.87 6.57
C GLY A 90 5.75 0.46 6.46
N ILE A 91 4.85 1.43 6.29
CA ILE A 91 3.41 1.15 6.13
C ILE A 91 3.15 0.41 4.83
N ALA A 92 3.73 0.85 3.70
CA ALA A 92 3.56 0.18 2.42
C ALA A 92 4.09 -1.26 2.42
N THR A 93 5.24 -1.50 3.05
CA THR A 93 5.77 -2.86 3.20
C THR A 93 4.85 -3.72 4.07
N LEU A 94 4.37 -3.17 5.19
CA LEU A 94 3.46 -3.89 6.09
C LEU A 94 2.15 -4.25 5.38
N SER A 95 1.49 -3.26 4.74
CA SER A 95 0.18 -3.45 4.12
C SER A 95 0.23 -4.29 2.84
N ASP A 96 1.23 -4.06 2.00
CA ASP A 96 1.22 -4.59 0.63
C ASP A 96 2.07 -5.86 0.46
N ALA A 97 2.93 -6.19 1.44
CA ALA A 97 3.77 -7.38 1.40
C ALA A 97 3.59 -8.29 2.64
N VAL A 98 3.76 -7.77 3.85
CA VAL A 98 3.76 -8.60 5.07
C VAL A 98 2.37 -9.14 5.38
N ILE A 99 1.34 -8.29 5.41
CA ILE A 99 -0.04 -8.72 5.70
C ILE A 99 -0.57 -9.71 4.66
N PRO A 100 -0.44 -9.48 3.35
CA PRO A 100 -0.81 -10.47 2.33
C PRO A 100 -0.07 -11.79 2.49
N TYR A 101 1.24 -11.76 2.71
CA TYR A 101 2.03 -12.97 2.94
C TYR A 101 1.53 -13.78 4.14
N LEU A 102 1.30 -13.12 5.28
CA LEU A 102 0.74 -13.78 6.48
C LEU A 102 -0.67 -14.31 6.23
N GLY A 103 -1.52 -13.53 5.57
CA GLY A 103 -2.86 -13.94 5.18
C GLY A 103 -2.84 -15.17 4.27
N GLY A 104 -1.98 -15.18 3.25
CA GLY A 104 -1.79 -16.33 2.37
C GLY A 104 -1.33 -17.57 3.15
N SER A 105 -0.35 -17.39 4.04
CA SER A 105 0.15 -18.49 4.90
C SER A 105 -0.93 -19.07 5.78
N LEU A 106 -1.79 -18.24 6.37
CA LEU A 106 -2.93 -18.70 7.19
C LEU A 106 -3.97 -19.48 6.37
N LEU A 107 -4.10 -19.17 5.10
CA LEU A 107 -5.03 -19.83 4.17
C LEU A 107 -4.39 -21.03 3.45
N ASN A 108 -3.17 -21.46 3.85
CA ASN A 108 -2.38 -22.49 3.19
C ASN A 108 -2.11 -22.20 1.69
N ILE A 109 -2.06 -20.93 1.30
CA ILE A 109 -1.61 -20.50 -0.01
C ILE A 109 -0.10 -20.33 0.06
N GLN A 110 0.62 -21.05 -0.81
CA GLN A 110 2.07 -20.84 -0.94
C GLN A 110 2.33 -19.48 -1.59
N MET A 111 2.96 -18.59 -0.86
CA MET A 111 3.33 -17.26 -1.33
C MET A 111 4.82 -17.03 -1.19
N GLU A 112 5.41 -16.36 -2.16
CA GLU A 112 6.77 -15.84 -2.04
C GLU A 112 6.78 -14.56 -1.21
N PHE A 113 7.62 -14.53 -0.17
CA PHE A 113 7.84 -13.31 0.59
C PHE A 113 8.83 -12.41 -0.13
N HIS A 114 8.43 -11.20 -0.40
CA HIS A 114 9.28 -10.22 -1.08
C HIS A 114 9.18 -8.85 -0.38
N VAL A 115 10.23 -8.06 -0.54
CA VAL A 115 10.34 -6.74 0.09
C VAL A 115 10.70 -5.72 -0.99
N PRO A 116 9.70 -5.04 -1.59
CA PRO A 116 9.87 -4.24 -2.81
C PRO A 116 10.96 -3.15 -2.72
N PHE A 117 11.16 -2.54 -1.56
CA PHE A 117 12.11 -1.43 -1.41
C PHE A 117 13.59 -1.85 -1.34
N ILE A 118 13.88 -3.16 -1.26
CA ILE A 118 15.26 -3.71 -1.31
C ILE A 118 15.45 -4.72 -2.45
N GLU A 119 14.42 -4.99 -3.21
CA GLU A 119 14.43 -6.02 -4.25
C GLU A 119 15.17 -5.55 -5.50
N THR A 120 16.23 -6.26 -5.87
CA THR A 120 17.14 -5.92 -7.00
C THR A 120 16.66 -6.45 -8.35
N SER A 121 15.59 -7.27 -8.38
CA SER A 121 15.00 -7.73 -9.64
C SER A 121 14.40 -6.56 -10.43
N LYS A 122 14.37 -6.69 -11.76
CA LYS A 122 13.91 -5.61 -12.64
C LYS A 122 12.39 -5.55 -12.73
N MET A 123 11.88 -4.33 -12.85
CA MET A 123 10.47 -4.06 -13.11
C MET A 123 10.05 -4.63 -14.46
N PRO A 124 8.87 -5.28 -14.57
CA PRO A 124 8.27 -5.58 -15.87
C PRO A 124 8.14 -4.29 -16.68
N PHE A 125 8.44 -4.32 -17.97
CA PHE A 125 8.33 -3.23 -18.94
C PHE A 125 9.38 -2.11 -18.89
N ILE A 126 9.96 -1.74 -17.73
CA ILE A 126 10.85 -0.57 -17.61
C ILE A 126 12.32 -0.97 -17.53
N GLY A 127 12.62 -2.20 -17.09
CA GLY A 127 13.99 -2.71 -16.94
C GLY A 127 14.79 -2.07 -15.78
N ILE A 128 14.18 -1.18 -14.99
CA ILE A 128 14.76 -0.55 -13.80
C ILE A 128 14.57 -1.49 -12.60
N GLU A 129 15.51 -1.49 -11.66
CA GLU A 129 15.40 -2.29 -10.45
C GLU A 129 14.25 -1.81 -9.56
N LYS A 130 13.49 -2.74 -8.99
CA LYS A 130 12.29 -2.46 -8.19
C LYS A 130 12.59 -1.57 -6.99
N TRP A 131 13.69 -1.83 -6.26
CA TRP A 131 14.09 -1.00 -5.13
C TRP A 131 14.30 0.47 -5.52
N MET A 132 14.86 0.75 -6.69
CA MET A 132 15.06 2.12 -7.16
C MET A 132 13.72 2.82 -7.33
N VAL A 133 12.76 2.19 -8.01
CA VAL A 133 11.43 2.77 -8.27
C VAL A 133 10.71 3.09 -6.96
N VAL A 134 10.71 2.15 -6.00
CA VAL A 134 10.01 2.32 -4.71
C VAL A 134 10.67 3.42 -3.87
N ASN A 135 12.00 3.44 -3.78
CA ASN A 135 12.71 4.46 -3.00
C ASN A 135 12.58 5.86 -3.63
N PHE A 136 12.67 5.97 -4.96
CA PHE A 136 12.42 7.24 -5.65
C PHE A 136 10.97 7.70 -5.49
N ALA A 137 9.99 6.80 -5.53
CA ALA A 137 8.59 7.10 -5.25
C ALA A 137 8.41 7.73 -3.86
N ALA A 138 9.05 7.18 -2.82
CA ALA A 138 9.03 7.76 -1.48
C ALA A 138 9.63 9.17 -1.47
N LEU A 139 10.78 9.38 -2.08
CA LEU A 139 11.43 10.70 -2.14
C LEU A 139 10.60 11.74 -2.90
N ILE A 140 9.97 11.35 -4.01
CA ILE A 140 9.05 12.23 -4.76
C ILE A 140 7.86 12.63 -3.88
N GLY A 141 7.24 11.66 -3.19
CA GLY A 141 6.12 11.93 -2.28
C GLY A 141 6.51 12.87 -1.14
N ILE A 142 7.69 12.68 -0.55
CA ILE A 142 8.24 13.56 0.49
C ILE A 142 8.44 14.98 -0.06
N ALA A 143 9.05 15.13 -1.23
CA ALA A 143 9.29 16.43 -1.84
C ALA A 143 7.98 17.19 -2.09
N ILE A 144 6.99 16.53 -2.68
CA ILE A 144 5.67 17.13 -2.93
C ILE A 144 4.98 17.50 -1.61
N GLY A 145 4.97 16.60 -0.61
CA GLY A 145 4.37 16.85 0.71
C GLY A 145 5.06 17.95 1.50
N TYR A 146 6.36 18.15 1.28
CA TYR A 146 7.12 19.25 1.86
C TYR A 146 6.72 20.61 1.27
N TRP A 147 6.59 20.69 -0.06
CA TRP A 147 6.26 21.96 -0.75
C TRP A 147 4.77 22.30 -0.72
N LYS A 148 3.90 21.30 -0.88
CA LYS A 148 2.45 21.48 -0.86
C LYS A 148 1.81 20.55 0.17
N PRO A 149 1.80 20.93 1.45
CA PRO A 149 1.27 20.08 2.52
C PRO A 149 -0.26 19.96 2.44
N THR A 150 -0.73 19.11 1.54
CA THR A 150 -2.15 18.73 1.38
C THR A 150 -2.35 17.29 1.83
N THR A 151 -3.43 17.01 2.54
CA THR A 151 -3.69 15.68 3.13
C THR A 151 -4.97 15.03 2.65
N ARG A 152 -5.94 15.79 2.11
CA ARG A 152 -7.27 15.24 1.79
C ARG A 152 -7.23 14.18 0.70
N PHE A 153 -6.77 14.54 -0.50
CA PHE A 153 -6.71 13.61 -1.62
C PHE A 153 -5.64 12.52 -1.45
N PRO A 154 -4.39 12.86 -1.07
CA PRO A 154 -3.38 11.81 -0.85
C PRO A 154 -3.79 10.76 0.18
N HIS A 155 -4.48 11.17 1.23
CA HIS A 155 -4.95 10.29 2.30
C HIS A 155 -5.99 9.27 1.80
N ALA A 156 -6.97 9.71 1.03
CA ALA A 156 -7.97 8.83 0.43
C ALA A 156 -7.35 7.90 -0.62
N GLY A 157 -6.52 8.47 -1.49
CA GLY A 157 -5.89 7.75 -2.60
C GLY A 157 -4.93 6.66 -2.14
N HIS A 158 -4.08 6.93 -1.14
CA HIS A 158 -3.13 5.91 -0.69
C HIS A 158 -3.83 4.72 -0.03
N VAL A 159 -4.92 4.93 0.71
CA VAL A 159 -5.69 3.83 1.33
C VAL A 159 -6.30 2.93 0.27
N LEU A 160 -6.93 3.52 -0.76
CA LEU A 160 -7.51 2.77 -1.88
C LEU A 160 -6.42 1.96 -2.61
N LEU A 161 -5.31 2.60 -2.97
CA LEU A 161 -4.22 1.95 -3.70
C LEU A 161 -3.49 0.89 -2.88
N SER A 162 -3.34 1.10 -1.57
CA SER A 162 -2.82 0.09 -0.65
C SER A 162 -3.68 -1.17 -0.67
N THR A 163 -4.99 -1.01 -0.57
CA THR A 163 -5.92 -2.14 -0.60
C THR A 163 -5.81 -2.91 -1.93
N TRP A 164 -5.75 -2.20 -3.05
CA TRP A 164 -5.56 -2.83 -4.36
C TRP A 164 -4.20 -3.51 -4.49
N ALA A 165 -3.11 -2.85 -4.09
CA ALA A 165 -1.78 -3.45 -4.12
C ALA A 165 -1.71 -4.72 -3.27
N SER A 166 -2.30 -4.70 -2.05
CA SER A 166 -2.39 -5.88 -1.18
C SER A 166 -3.11 -7.06 -1.84
N LEU A 167 -4.23 -6.79 -2.52
CA LEU A 167 -4.99 -7.84 -3.23
C LEU A 167 -4.24 -8.37 -4.45
N PHE A 168 -3.60 -7.49 -5.23
CA PHE A 168 -2.78 -7.93 -6.36
C PHE A 168 -1.52 -8.67 -5.94
N ASN A 169 -1.04 -8.48 -4.70
CA ASN A 169 0.04 -9.30 -4.16
C ASN A 169 -0.32 -10.78 -4.16
N PHE A 170 -1.54 -11.16 -3.76
CA PHE A 170 -1.99 -12.56 -3.80
C PHE A 170 -1.97 -13.15 -5.22
N THR A 171 -2.33 -12.38 -6.23
CA THR A 171 -2.36 -12.84 -7.61
C THR A 171 -0.99 -12.82 -8.28
N ALA A 172 -0.08 -11.97 -7.81
CA ALA A 172 1.26 -11.82 -8.34
C ALA A 172 2.25 -12.85 -7.75
N PHE A 173 2.13 -13.17 -6.46
CA PHE A 173 3.12 -13.93 -5.70
C PHE A 173 2.55 -15.20 -5.05
N GLY A 174 1.24 -15.42 -5.12
CA GLY A 174 0.64 -16.70 -4.76
C GLY A 174 0.91 -17.73 -5.84
N VAL A 175 1.37 -18.93 -5.45
CA VAL A 175 1.48 -20.05 -6.37
C VAL A 175 0.08 -20.39 -6.86
N ALA A 176 -0.08 -20.44 -8.18
CA ALA A 176 -1.33 -20.47 -8.92
C ALA A 176 -2.20 -21.73 -8.69
N ASN A 177 -2.67 -21.92 -7.48
CA ASN A 177 -3.82 -22.76 -7.19
C ASN A 177 -5.01 -21.83 -6.87
N TRP A 178 -5.67 -21.37 -7.92
CA TRP A 178 -6.84 -20.47 -7.87
C TRP A 178 -8.02 -21.03 -7.07
N VAL A 179 -8.05 -22.35 -6.83
CA VAL A 179 -9.11 -23.04 -6.10
C VAL A 179 -9.24 -22.54 -4.64
N PRO A 180 -8.15 -22.37 -3.85
CA PRO A 180 -8.26 -21.80 -2.51
C PRO A 180 -8.74 -20.35 -2.49
N LEU A 181 -8.35 -19.55 -3.48
CA LEU A 181 -8.76 -18.15 -3.59
C LEU A 181 -10.26 -18.02 -3.89
N LEU A 182 -10.79 -18.86 -4.76
CA LEU A 182 -12.22 -18.95 -5.01
C LEU A 182 -12.99 -19.39 -3.75
N HIS A 183 -12.48 -20.36 -3.00
CA HIS A 183 -13.08 -20.76 -1.72
C HIS A 183 -13.08 -19.60 -0.72
N PHE A 184 -12.02 -18.82 -0.65
CA PHE A 184 -11.96 -17.64 0.22
C PHE A 184 -13.00 -16.57 -0.17
N ILE A 185 -13.19 -16.31 -1.46
CA ILE A 185 -14.16 -15.30 -1.96
C ILE A 185 -15.60 -15.77 -1.72
N PHE A 186 -15.87 -17.07 -1.71
CA PHE A 186 -17.23 -17.62 -1.50
C PHE A 186 -17.53 -17.95 -0.03
N LEU A 187 -16.54 -17.90 0.88
CA LEU A 187 -16.75 -18.12 2.32
C LEU A 187 -16.93 -16.82 3.11
N PHE A 188 -16.78 -15.66 2.50
CA PHE A 188 -17.04 -14.33 3.05
C PHE A 188 -18.05 -13.57 2.20
#